data_22e1842265e2e8b00829c9c16f42da36
#
_entry.id   22e1842265e2e8b00829c9c16f42da36
#
_cell.length_a   1.000
_cell.length_b   1.000
_cell.length_c   1.000
_cell.angle_alpha   90.00
_cell.angle_beta   90.00
_cell.angle_gamma   90.00
#
_symmetry.space_group_name_H-M   'P 1'
#
loop_
_entity.id
_entity.type
_entity.pdbx_description
1 polymer ?
#
loop_
_entity_poly.entity_id
_entity_poly.type
_entity_poly.pdbx_seq_one_letter_code
_entity_poly.pdbx_strand_id
1 'polypeptide(L)'
;YKNASVFTIQIRRTLFNKNGTNSVDKLTRRRFIKGVIFSGAAASTGAGIYLAQAQGGAGAAERLINLNINGRSRPVDVMPSETLAYTLRYKLDLTGTKIGCNRGECGACTVLIDGVPNYSCSILTHNIKDKAVISIEGVKASDSELHAVQQAFIAENSPQCGFCTPGQ
;
A
#
# COMPACT_ATOMS: atom_id res chain seq x y z
N TYR A 1 24.85 24.16 27.30
CA TYR A 1 24.01 23.63 28.37
C TYR A 1 23.19 24.77 28.97
N LYS A 2 21.97 25.03 28.51
CA LYS A 2 20.82 25.73 29.08
C LYS A 2 20.03 26.30 27.90
N ASN A 3 18.92 25.69 27.57
CA ASN A 3 17.68 26.29 27.08
C ASN A 3 16.90 25.29 26.23
N ALA A 4 16.34 24.30 26.91
CA ALA A 4 15.29 23.44 26.38
C ALA A 4 14.23 23.31 27.47
N SER A 5 13.39 24.33 27.61
CA SER A 5 12.12 24.23 28.34
C SER A 5 11.49 25.62 28.27
N VAL A 6 10.49 25.80 27.48
CA VAL A 6 9.32 26.71 27.60
C VAL A 6 8.61 26.75 26.23
N PHE A 7 8.17 25.64 25.69
CA PHE A 7 7.24 25.66 24.55
C PHE A 7 6.15 24.60 24.65
N THR A 8 5.82 24.24 25.86
CA THR A 8 4.66 23.37 26.11
C THR A 8 3.81 24.07 27.14
N ILE A 9 2.53 24.25 26.88
CA ILE A 9 1.50 24.88 27.74
C ILE A 9 1.15 26.33 27.32
N GLN A 10 0.56 26.51 26.15
CA GLN A 10 -0.28 27.69 25.89
C GLN A 10 -1.49 27.38 24.97
N ILE A 11 -1.88 26.15 24.78
CA ILE A 11 -3.08 25.79 23.98
C ILE A 11 -4.14 25.13 24.89
N ARG A 12 -4.42 25.71 26.05
CA ARG A 12 -5.50 25.18 26.91
C ARG A 12 -6.29 26.24 27.65
N ARG A 13 -6.43 27.46 27.14
CA ARG A 13 -7.20 28.48 27.88
C ARG A 13 -8.16 29.34 27.06
N THR A 14 -8.62 28.96 25.92
CA THR A 14 -9.55 29.79 25.14
C THR A 14 -10.78 29.07 24.60
N LEU A 15 -11.31 28.06 25.25
CA LEU A 15 -12.63 27.50 24.92
C LEU A 15 -13.41 27.01 26.14
N PHE A 16 -13.39 27.76 27.25
CA PHE A 16 -14.34 27.52 28.32
C PHE A 16 -15.13 28.81 28.54
N ASN A 17 -16.22 28.95 27.76
CA ASN A 17 -17.22 29.98 28.03
C ASN A 17 -18.02 29.58 29.30
N LYS A 18 -18.03 30.47 30.29
CA LYS A 18 -18.63 30.29 31.64
C LYS A 18 -20.14 30.24 31.68
N ASN A 19 -20.87 30.09 30.59
CA ASN A 19 -22.31 29.90 30.61
C ASN A 19 -22.60 28.47 30.15
N GLY A 20 -22.62 27.57 31.11
CA GLY A 20 -22.88 26.15 30.94
C GLY A 20 -24.32 25.84 30.48
N THR A 21 -24.53 25.93 29.18
CA THR A 21 -25.60 25.19 28.50
C THR A 21 -25.01 24.55 27.29
N ASN A 22 -24.42 23.36 27.47
CA ASN A 22 -24.21 22.42 26.40
C ASN A 22 -25.60 21.95 25.94
N SER A 23 -26.27 22.71 25.09
CA SER A 23 -27.33 22.20 24.28
C SER A 23 -26.70 21.45 23.09
N VAL A 24 -26.06 20.32 23.35
CA VAL A 24 -26.01 19.24 22.38
C VAL A 24 -27.46 18.77 22.32
N ASP A 25 -28.26 19.42 21.47
CA ASP A 25 -29.60 18.95 21.17
C ASP A 25 -29.47 17.49 20.83
N LYS A 26 -29.93 16.63 21.74
CA LYS A 26 -29.99 15.18 21.51
C LYS A 26 -30.84 15.02 20.27
N LEU A 27 -30.16 14.76 19.14
CA LEU A 27 -30.81 14.37 17.89
C LEU A 27 -31.59 13.09 18.17
N THR A 28 -32.85 13.24 18.57
CA THR A 28 -33.73 12.11 18.78
C THR A 28 -33.92 11.42 17.44
N ARG A 29 -33.94 10.08 17.41
CA ARG A 29 -34.20 9.26 16.20
C ARG A 29 -35.33 9.84 15.34
N ARG A 30 -36.35 10.38 15.97
CA ARG A 30 -37.51 11.00 15.31
C ARG A 30 -37.17 12.30 14.57
N ARG A 31 -36.26 13.13 15.08
CA ARG A 31 -35.79 14.35 14.42
C ARG A 31 -34.86 14.01 13.26
N PHE A 32 -34.00 13.00 13.43
CA PHE A 32 -33.13 12.51 12.38
C PHE A 32 -33.93 11.94 11.19
N ILE A 33 -34.93 11.08 11.46
CA ILE A 33 -35.79 10.49 10.43
C ILE A 33 -36.61 11.57 9.71
N LYS A 34 -37.17 12.56 10.43
CA LYS A 34 -37.86 13.68 9.80
C LYS A 34 -36.92 14.54 8.94
N GLY A 35 -35.69 14.75 9.37
CA GLY A 35 -34.67 15.47 8.59
C GLY A 35 -34.32 14.75 7.29
N VAL A 36 -34.16 13.44 7.33
CA VAL A 36 -33.87 12.62 6.16
C VAL A 36 -35.04 12.57 5.17
N ILE A 37 -36.27 12.50 5.65
CA ILE A 37 -37.47 12.51 4.78
C ILE A 37 -37.67 13.88 4.13
N PHE A 38 -37.47 14.99 4.87
CA PHE A 38 -37.60 16.35 4.32
C PHE A 38 -36.47 16.71 3.33
N SER A 39 -35.25 16.22 3.54
CA SER A 39 -34.14 16.43 2.58
C SER A 39 -34.32 15.60 1.30
N GLY A 40 -35.02 14.46 1.38
CA GLY A 40 -35.34 13.63 0.21
C GLY A 40 -36.35 14.28 -0.74
N ALA A 41 -37.26 15.12 -0.27
CA ALA A 41 -38.26 15.78 -1.10
C ALA A 41 -37.75 17.03 -1.83
N ALA A 42 -36.70 17.70 -1.28
CA ALA A 42 -36.07 18.86 -1.91
C ALA A 42 -34.98 18.49 -2.93
N ALA A 43 -34.61 17.20 -3.03
CA ALA A 43 -33.50 16.71 -3.84
C ALA A 43 -33.93 16.36 -5.29
N SER A 44 -35.21 16.46 -5.65
CA SER A 44 -35.65 16.05 -6.98
C SER A 44 -35.36 17.03 -8.10
N THR A 45 -34.92 18.27 -7.80
CA THR A 45 -34.58 19.26 -8.82
C THR A 45 -33.11 19.69 -8.83
N GLY A 46 -32.35 19.45 -7.76
CA GLY A 46 -30.93 19.81 -7.68
C GLY A 46 -29.95 18.64 -7.50
N ALA A 47 -30.43 17.51 -7.00
CA ALA A 47 -29.59 16.37 -6.69
C ALA A 47 -29.02 15.63 -7.92
N GLY A 48 -29.66 15.75 -9.06
CA GLY A 48 -29.16 15.17 -10.32
C GLY A 48 -27.79 15.72 -10.72
N ILE A 49 -27.52 17.00 -10.41
CA ILE A 49 -26.25 17.66 -10.74
C ILE A 49 -25.17 17.27 -9.73
N TYR A 50 -25.51 17.15 -8.44
CA TYR A 50 -24.56 16.74 -7.40
C TYR A 50 -24.18 15.25 -7.48
N LEU A 51 -25.10 14.38 -7.85
CA LEU A 51 -24.82 12.95 -8.05
C LEU A 51 -24.00 12.70 -9.32
N ALA A 52 -24.18 13.50 -10.35
CA ALA A 52 -23.37 13.43 -11.57
C ALA A 52 -21.93 13.94 -11.33
N GLN A 53 -21.73 14.88 -10.41
CA GLN A 53 -20.39 15.35 -10.01
C GLN A 53 -19.69 14.43 -9.01
N ALA A 54 -20.43 13.70 -8.18
CA ALA A 54 -19.88 12.67 -7.29
C ALA A 54 -19.44 11.41 -8.05
N GLN A 55 -19.88 11.22 -9.29
CA GLN A 55 -19.40 10.20 -10.23
C GLN A 55 -18.22 10.67 -11.10
N GLY A 56 -17.76 11.90 -10.92
CA GLY A 56 -16.45 12.37 -11.38
C GLY A 56 -15.39 11.60 -10.62
N GLY A 57 -15.03 10.45 -11.17
CA GLY A 57 -14.26 9.41 -10.55
C GLY A 57 -13.00 9.95 -9.88
N ALA A 58 -12.77 9.58 -8.65
CA ALA A 58 -11.44 9.24 -8.22
C ALA A 58 -10.87 8.37 -9.36
N GLY A 59 -9.91 8.93 -10.13
CA GLY A 59 -9.46 8.35 -11.37
C GLY A 59 -9.29 6.86 -11.23
N ALA A 60 -10.05 6.09 -12.00
CA ALA A 60 -9.96 4.64 -11.95
C ALA A 60 -8.49 4.31 -12.20
N ALA A 61 -7.82 3.72 -11.22
CA ALA A 61 -6.43 3.34 -11.38
C ALA A 61 -6.32 2.46 -12.63
N GLU A 62 -5.38 2.80 -13.50
CA GLU A 62 -5.09 2.01 -14.69
C GLU A 62 -4.83 0.56 -14.25
N ARG A 63 -5.63 -0.39 -14.71
CA ARG A 63 -5.50 -1.79 -14.29
C ARG A 63 -4.41 -2.52 -15.05
N LEU A 64 -4.30 -2.30 -16.35
CA LEU A 64 -3.27 -2.91 -17.17
C LEU A 64 -2.04 -2.01 -17.17
N ILE A 65 -0.98 -2.44 -16.50
CA ILE A 65 0.28 -1.70 -16.39
C ILE A 65 1.44 -2.54 -16.90
N ASN A 66 2.48 -1.88 -17.40
CA ASN A 66 3.72 -2.55 -17.78
C ASN A 66 4.72 -2.45 -16.63
N LEU A 67 5.26 -3.60 -16.22
CA LEU A 67 6.28 -3.70 -15.19
C LEU A 67 7.61 -4.17 -15.80
N ASN A 68 8.70 -3.53 -15.42
CA ASN A 68 10.04 -4.00 -15.76
C ASN A 68 10.52 -4.97 -14.68
N ILE A 69 10.40 -6.26 -14.94
CA ILE A 69 10.76 -7.32 -14.00
C ILE A 69 11.89 -8.16 -14.59
N ASN A 70 13.02 -8.21 -13.90
CA ASN A 70 14.22 -8.95 -14.32
C ASN A 70 14.68 -8.56 -15.74
N GLY A 71 14.64 -7.25 -16.04
CA GLY A 71 15.02 -6.71 -17.35
C GLY A 71 14.03 -6.96 -18.49
N ARG A 72 12.83 -7.49 -18.19
CA ARG A 72 11.78 -7.74 -19.18
C ARG A 72 10.54 -6.91 -18.87
N SER A 73 10.00 -6.24 -19.89
CA SER A 73 8.70 -5.57 -19.78
C SER A 73 7.58 -6.61 -19.80
N ARG A 74 6.72 -6.58 -18.78
CA ARG A 74 5.61 -7.53 -18.61
C ARG A 74 4.32 -6.76 -18.39
N PRO A 75 3.35 -6.81 -19.32
CA PRO A 75 2.02 -6.27 -19.11
C PRO A 75 1.29 -7.14 -18.08
N VAL A 76 0.69 -6.52 -17.09
CA VAL A 76 -0.06 -7.23 -16.04
C VAL A 76 -1.29 -6.43 -15.61
N ASP A 77 -2.41 -7.10 -15.42
CA ASP A 77 -3.63 -6.53 -14.84
C ASP A 77 -3.50 -6.52 -13.32
N VAL A 78 -3.48 -5.33 -12.72
CA VAL A 78 -3.22 -5.12 -11.29
C VAL A 78 -4.37 -4.39 -10.64
N MET A 79 -4.83 -4.91 -9.50
CA MET A 79 -5.83 -4.20 -8.69
C MET A 79 -5.19 -3.07 -7.87
N PRO A 80 -5.92 -1.96 -7.58
CA PRO A 80 -5.36 -0.80 -6.87
C PRO A 80 -4.72 -1.12 -5.52
N SER A 81 -5.23 -2.12 -4.80
CA SER A 81 -4.73 -2.54 -3.48
C SER A 81 -3.75 -3.72 -3.54
N GLU A 82 -3.33 -4.13 -4.74
CA GLU A 82 -2.51 -5.32 -4.93
C GLU A 82 -1.05 -5.05 -4.60
N THR A 83 -0.46 -5.92 -3.77
CA THR A 83 0.95 -5.83 -3.41
C THR A 83 1.85 -6.43 -4.48
N LEU A 84 3.07 -5.91 -4.58
CA LEU A 84 4.08 -6.40 -5.51
C LEU A 84 4.37 -7.89 -5.31
N ALA A 85 4.43 -8.37 -4.06
CA ALA A 85 4.63 -9.79 -3.76
C ALA A 85 3.52 -10.67 -4.35
N TYR A 86 2.27 -10.22 -4.28
CA TYR A 86 1.14 -10.92 -4.88
C TYR A 86 1.26 -10.97 -6.41
N THR A 87 1.52 -9.84 -7.04
CA THR A 87 1.69 -9.74 -8.50
C THR A 87 2.82 -10.63 -8.99
N LEU A 88 3.99 -10.59 -8.35
CA LEU A 88 5.13 -11.42 -8.73
C LEU A 88 4.78 -12.91 -8.69
N ARG A 89 4.15 -13.37 -7.59
CA ARG A 89 3.90 -14.80 -7.38
C ARG A 89 2.74 -15.35 -8.18
N TYR A 90 1.61 -14.65 -8.19
CA TYR A 90 0.33 -15.20 -8.65
C TYR A 90 -0.06 -14.75 -10.06
N LYS A 91 0.57 -13.71 -10.58
CA LYS A 91 0.31 -13.24 -11.95
C LYS A 91 1.47 -13.41 -12.90
N LEU A 92 2.70 -13.37 -12.36
CA LEU A 92 3.92 -13.48 -13.17
C LEU A 92 4.67 -14.80 -12.95
N ASP A 93 4.16 -15.71 -12.09
CA ASP A 93 4.72 -17.01 -11.74
C ASP A 93 6.16 -16.96 -11.19
N LEU A 94 6.57 -15.80 -10.64
CA LEU A 94 7.87 -15.63 -10.01
C LEU A 94 7.77 -16.05 -8.53
N THR A 95 7.75 -17.37 -8.33
CA THR A 95 7.49 -17.99 -7.03
C THR A 95 8.67 -17.96 -6.06
N GLY A 96 9.85 -17.55 -6.52
CA GLY A 96 11.03 -17.34 -5.67
C GLY A 96 10.78 -16.29 -4.60
N THR A 97 10.10 -15.20 -4.92
CA THR A 97 9.65 -14.24 -3.91
C THR A 97 8.64 -14.90 -2.95
N LYS A 98 8.96 -15.04 -1.67
CA LYS A 98 8.12 -15.74 -0.69
C LYS A 98 7.27 -14.76 0.13
N ILE A 99 6.07 -15.16 0.52
CA ILE A 99 5.19 -14.40 1.42
C ILE A 99 5.13 -15.15 2.76
N GLY A 100 5.93 -14.72 3.72
CA GLY A 100 5.92 -15.26 5.09
C GLY A 100 4.95 -14.50 5.98
N CYS A 101 5.36 -13.34 6.50
CA CYS A 101 4.54 -12.56 7.43
C CYS A 101 3.48 -11.68 6.77
N ASN A 102 3.67 -11.30 5.51
CA ASN A 102 2.83 -10.37 4.75
C ASN A 102 2.59 -8.99 5.44
N ARG A 103 3.59 -8.54 6.22
CA ARG A 103 3.53 -7.28 6.98
C ARG A 103 4.87 -6.53 7.07
N GLY A 104 5.84 -6.87 6.21
CA GLY A 104 7.12 -6.16 6.14
C GLY A 104 8.12 -6.48 7.24
N GLU A 105 8.03 -7.64 7.91
CA GLU A 105 8.89 -7.98 9.05
C GLU A 105 9.96 -9.04 8.72
N CYS A 106 9.58 -10.12 8.04
CA CYS A 106 10.42 -11.31 7.96
C CYS A 106 11.48 -11.29 6.84
N GLY A 107 11.39 -10.39 5.88
CA GLY A 107 12.34 -10.29 4.76
C GLY A 107 12.20 -11.34 3.65
N ALA A 108 11.42 -12.40 3.82
CA ALA A 108 11.30 -13.49 2.84
C ALA A 108 10.80 -13.02 1.44
N CYS A 109 10.17 -11.86 1.37
CA CYS A 109 9.65 -11.24 0.14
C CYS A 109 10.57 -10.14 -0.42
N THR A 110 11.83 -10.06 0.00
CA THR A 110 12.76 -9.03 -0.47
C THR A 110 12.98 -9.12 -1.97
N VAL A 111 12.93 -7.97 -2.63
CA VAL A 111 13.28 -7.76 -4.03
C VAL A 111 14.09 -6.48 -4.13
N LEU A 112 14.86 -6.32 -5.21
CA LEU A 112 15.55 -5.06 -5.48
C LEU A 112 14.65 -4.20 -6.37
N ILE A 113 14.40 -2.95 -5.93
CA ILE A 113 13.72 -1.94 -6.74
C ILE A 113 14.73 -0.84 -7.01
N ASP A 114 15.07 -0.64 -8.27
CA ASP A 114 16.15 0.26 -8.70
C ASP A 114 17.48 0.00 -7.93
N GLY A 115 17.78 -1.27 -7.67
CA GLY A 115 18.97 -1.69 -6.93
C GLY A 115 18.87 -1.61 -5.40
N VAL A 116 17.76 -1.11 -4.85
CA VAL A 116 17.56 -0.98 -3.40
C VAL A 116 16.69 -2.14 -2.88
N PRO A 117 17.09 -2.87 -1.81
CA PRO A 117 16.28 -3.94 -1.25
C PRO A 117 15.00 -3.39 -0.60
N ASN A 118 13.88 -4.04 -0.92
CA ASN A 118 12.55 -3.65 -0.48
C ASN A 118 11.68 -4.86 -0.17
N TYR A 119 10.78 -4.74 0.80
CA TYR A 119 9.80 -5.80 1.13
C TYR A 119 8.58 -5.70 0.23
N SER A 120 8.52 -6.54 -0.78
CA SER A 120 7.46 -6.50 -1.80
C SER A 120 6.05 -6.73 -1.26
N CYS A 121 5.88 -7.35 -0.10
CA CYS A 121 4.57 -7.50 0.55
C CYS A 121 3.97 -6.20 1.10
N SER A 122 4.79 -5.16 1.27
CA SER A 122 4.38 -3.85 1.80
C SER A 122 4.34 -2.74 0.75
N ILE A 123 4.58 -3.08 -0.51
CA ILE A 123 4.61 -2.13 -1.62
C ILE A 123 3.45 -2.44 -2.57
N LEU A 124 2.66 -1.42 -2.90
CA LEU A 124 1.64 -1.53 -3.93
C LEU A 124 2.29 -1.61 -5.31
N THR A 125 1.80 -2.51 -6.13
CA THR A 125 2.35 -2.75 -7.49
C THR A 125 2.29 -1.50 -8.36
N HIS A 126 1.27 -0.68 -8.24
CA HIS A 126 1.15 0.58 -8.96
C HIS A 126 2.28 1.57 -8.68
N ASN A 127 2.87 1.54 -7.48
CA ASN A 127 3.92 2.48 -7.07
C ASN A 127 5.27 2.19 -7.73
N ILE A 128 5.40 1.05 -8.43
CA ILE A 128 6.64 0.63 -9.08
C ILE A 128 6.52 0.53 -10.60
N LYS A 129 5.48 1.12 -11.18
CA LYS A 129 5.19 1.08 -12.63
C LYS A 129 6.40 1.45 -13.50
N ASP A 130 7.16 2.47 -13.10
CA ASP A 130 8.29 3.00 -13.87
C ASP A 130 9.66 2.58 -13.33
N LYS A 131 9.69 1.59 -12.41
CA LYS A 131 10.91 1.14 -11.75
C LYS A 131 11.37 -0.23 -12.23
N ALA A 132 12.67 -0.46 -12.16
CA ALA A 132 13.24 -1.77 -12.41
C ALA A 132 13.16 -2.65 -11.15
N VAL A 133 12.54 -3.81 -11.28
CA VAL A 133 12.44 -4.79 -10.19
C VAL A 133 13.28 -6.02 -10.54
N ILE A 134 14.12 -6.45 -9.60
CA ILE A 134 14.87 -7.68 -9.68
C ILE A 134 14.43 -8.59 -8.55
N SER A 135 13.85 -9.73 -8.90
CA SER A 135 13.55 -10.82 -7.96
C SER A 135 14.70 -11.81 -7.94
N ILE A 136 14.63 -12.82 -7.04
CA ILE A 136 15.68 -13.84 -6.95
C ILE A 136 15.93 -14.57 -8.28
N GLU A 137 14.92 -14.73 -9.11
CA GLU A 137 15.04 -15.34 -10.42
C GLU A 137 15.86 -14.48 -11.41
N GLY A 138 15.99 -13.20 -11.12
CA GLY A 138 16.81 -12.25 -11.89
C GLY A 138 18.21 -12.01 -11.32
N VAL A 139 18.49 -12.50 -10.11
CA VAL A 139 19.81 -12.38 -9.49
C VAL A 139 20.71 -13.50 -10.02
N LYS A 140 21.41 -13.20 -11.09
CA LYS A 140 22.36 -14.14 -11.72
C LYS A 140 23.50 -13.37 -12.38
N ALA A 141 24.67 -14.01 -12.49
CA ALA A 141 25.82 -13.39 -13.15
C ALA A 141 25.62 -13.34 -14.69
N SER A 142 25.00 -14.38 -15.25
CA SER A 142 24.64 -14.48 -16.68
C SER A 142 23.44 -15.43 -16.84
N ASP A 143 22.94 -15.62 -18.05
CA ASP A 143 21.84 -16.56 -18.31
C ASP A 143 22.18 -18.02 -17.97
N SER A 144 23.47 -18.37 -17.97
CA SER A 144 23.96 -19.70 -17.68
C SER A 144 24.69 -19.84 -16.34
N GLU A 145 24.88 -18.73 -15.60
CA GLU A 145 25.72 -18.74 -14.40
C GLU A 145 25.02 -18.07 -13.23
N LEU A 146 24.98 -18.79 -12.11
CA LEU A 146 24.44 -18.30 -10.85
C LEU A 146 25.34 -17.22 -10.25
N HIS A 147 24.74 -16.29 -9.52
CA HIS A 147 25.49 -15.32 -8.74
C HIS A 147 26.36 -16.02 -7.68
N ALA A 148 27.54 -15.46 -7.38
CA ALA A 148 28.49 -16.08 -6.43
C ALA A 148 27.86 -16.45 -5.06
N VAL A 149 26.95 -15.62 -4.56
CA VAL A 149 26.20 -15.92 -3.33
C VAL A 149 25.31 -17.14 -3.49
N GLN A 150 24.61 -17.29 -4.62
CA GLN A 150 23.78 -18.48 -4.88
C GLN A 150 24.62 -19.74 -4.97
N GLN A 151 25.80 -19.67 -5.61
CA GLN A 151 26.75 -20.79 -5.68
C GLN A 151 27.24 -21.18 -4.28
N ALA A 152 27.58 -20.21 -3.43
CA ALA A 152 28.00 -20.46 -2.05
C ALA A 152 26.89 -21.14 -1.22
N PHE A 153 25.64 -20.68 -1.35
CA PHE A 153 24.50 -21.33 -0.69
C PHE A 153 24.34 -22.79 -1.09
N ILE A 154 24.58 -23.13 -2.34
CA ILE A 154 24.52 -24.50 -2.85
C ILE A 154 25.71 -25.32 -2.31
N ALA A 155 26.93 -24.78 -2.41
CA ALA A 155 28.15 -25.48 -2.01
C ALA A 155 28.15 -25.84 -0.50
N GLU A 156 27.66 -24.92 0.33
CA GLU A 156 27.61 -25.07 1.77
C GLU A 156 26.32 -25.75 2.28
N ASN A 157 25.41 -26.16 1.40
CA ASN A 157 24.10 -26.69 1.79
C ASN A 157 23.37 -25.83 2.84
N SER A 158 23.52 -24.50 2.73
CA SER A 158 23.04 -23.55 3.73
C SER A 158 21.53 -23.56 3.96
N PRO A 159 20.64 -23.74 2.95
CA PRO A 159 19.22 -23.75 3.17
C PRO A 159 18.75 -24.99 3.93
N GLN A 160 17.93 -24.81 4.99
CA GLN A 160 17.17 -25.91 5.57
C GLN A 160 15.87 -26.11 4.78
N CYS A 161 14.77 -25.42 5.13
CA CYS A 161 13.54 -25.49 4.35
C CYS A 161 13.55 -24.62 3.09
N GLY A 162 14.52 -23.70 2.95
CA GLY A 162 14.70 -22.84 1.78
C GLY A 162 13.70 -21.69 1.67
N PHE A 163 12.78 -21.54 2.63
CA PHE A 163 11.70 -20.54 2.52
C PHE A 163 12.21 -19.08 2.62
N CYS A 164 13.12 -18.78 3.53
CA CYS A 164 13.69 -17.45 3.70
C CYS A 164 14.84 -17.15 2.71
N THR A 165 15.47 -18.20 2.16
CA THR A 165 16.68 -18.09 1.34
C THR A 165 16.57 -17.08 0.19
N PRO A 166 15.46 -17.02 -0.57
CA PRO A 166 15.36 -16.04 -1.66
C PRO A 166 15.32 -14.58 -1.23
N GLY A 167 15.03 -14.32 0.03
CA GLY A 167 14.96 -12.96 0.58
C GLY A 167 16.24 -12.52 1.29
N GLN A 168 17.23 -13.41 1.43
CA GLN A 168 18.52 -13.11 2.05
C GLN A 168 19.45 -12.39 1.06
#